data_c1d00f9de4b45b67fd7e7fdb63b64f08
#
_entry.id   c1d00f9de4b45b67fd7e7fdb63b64f08
#
_cell.length_a   1.000
_cell.length_b   1.000
_cell.length_c   1.000
_cell.angle_alpha   90.00
_cell.angle_beta   90.00
_cell.angle_gamma   90.00
#
_symmetry.space_group_name_H-M   'P 1'
#
loop_
_entity.id
_entity.type
_entity.pdbx_description
1 polymer ?
#
loop_
_entity_poly.entity_id
_entity_poly.type
_entity_poly.pdbx_seq_one_letter_code
_entity_poly.pdbx_strand_id
1 'polypeptide(L)'
;MKVLRSATQEDLWALQVFLRKANIHVTNLGEKIEDFIILEEENEGICGTIGIESYGNAGLLRSLVIGPSVKQFQLLQMFEHTQQHAKKKGLEQLYLITNKNNFIQFFELLNFYPQPIHTAPQTMLASPFFHEITQQADCTLMVCEL
;
A
#
# COMPACT_ATOMS: atom_id res chain seq x y z
N MET A 1 6.77 16.11 -15.02
CA MET A 1 6.93 14.67 -15.25
C MET A 1 6.96 13.94 -13.93
N LYS A 2 6.23 12.83 -13.84
CA LYS A 2 6.16 12.05 -12.60
C LYS A 2 7.10 10.85 -12.67
N VAL A 3 7.78 10.58 -11.57
CA VAL A 3 8.70 9.46 -11.44
C VAL A 3 8.21 8.53 -10.32
N LEU A 4 8.17 7.26 -10.62
CA LEU A 4 7.76 6.21 -9.69
C LEU A 4 9.01 5.47 -9.22
N ARG A 5 9.21 5.39 -7.91
CA ARG A 5 10.40 4.75 -7.35
C ARG A 5 10.19 4.30 -5.90
N SER A 6 11.10 3.45 -5.43
CA SER A 6 11.14 3.09 -4.01
C SER A 6 11.68 4.28 -3.20
N ALA A 7 11.13 4.47 -2.01
CA ALA A 7 11.61 5.49 -1.10
C ALA A 7 12.97 5.10 -0.50
N THR A 8 13.76 6.10 -0.13
CA THR A 8 15.04 5.92 0.55
C THR A 8 15.05 6.74 1.84
N GLN A 9 16.10 6.62 2.64
CA GLN A 9 16.24 7.37 3.89
C GLN A 9 16.19 8.88 3.65
N GLU A 10 16.62 9.34 2.49
CA GLU A 10 16.56 10.75 2.14
C GLU A 10 15.12 11.27 2.01
N ASP A 11 14.17 10.38 1.79
CA ASP A 11 12.76 10.73 1.64
C ASP A 11 12.00 10.78 2.96
N LEU A 12 12.63 10.41 4.06
CA LEU A 12 11.94 10.20 5.34
C LEU A 12 11.10 11.40 5.76
N TRP A 13 11.72 12.58 5.79
CA TRP A 13 11.01 13.78 6.24
C TRP A 13 9.86 14.16 5.30
N ALA A 14 10.12 14.16 4.00
CA ALA A 14 9.10 14.50 3.00
C ALA A 14 7.92 13.53 3.03
N LEU A 15 8.20 12.24 3.19
CA LEU A 15 7.17 11.22 3.27
C LEU A 15 6.34 11.36 4.54
N GLN A 16 6.99 11.63 5.69
CA GLN A 16 6.26 11.87 6.93
C GLN A 16 5.29 13.04 6.80
N VAL A 17 5.74 14.15 6.21
CA VAL A 17 4.89 15.31 5.99
C VAL A 17 3.71 14.97 5.08
N PHE A 18 3.98 14.25 4.00
CA PHE A 18 2.94 13.87 3.05
C PHE A 18 1.87 12.98 3.71
N LEU A 19 2.29 12.00 4.49
CA LEU A 19 1.38 11.10 5.20
C LEU A 19 0.57 11.84 6.27
N ARG A 20 1.20 12.75 7.02
CA ARG A 20 0.50 13.53 8.06
C ARG A 20 -0.61 14.40 7.48
N LYS A 21 -0.42 14.96 6.30
CA LYS A 21 -1.46 15.75 5.63
C LYS A 21 -2.70 14.91 5.33
N ALA A 22 -2.55 13.61 5.21
CA ALA A 22 -3.66 12.66 5.02
C ALA A 22 -4.11 12.02 6.35
N ASN A 23 -3.64 12.54 7.49
CA ASN A 23 -3.92 12.02 8.83
C ASN A 23 -3.44 10.57 9.02
N ILE A 24 -2.35 10.21 8.37
CA ILE A 24 -1.74 8.90 8.50
C ILE A 24 -0.45 9.02 9.29
N HIS A 25 -0.34 8.22 10.34
CA HIS A 25 0.87 8.14 11.16
C HIS A 25 1.43 6.72 11.08
N VAL A 26 2.71 6.60 10.69
CA VAL A 26 3.39 5.33 10.61
C VAL A 26 4.47 5.31 11.67
N THR A 27 4.34 4.40 12.64
CA THR A 27 5.35 4.21 13.69
C THR A 27 6.61 3.62 13.08
N ASN A 28 7.77 4.20 13.43
CA ASN A 28 9.08 3.75 12.96
C ASN A 28 9.21 3.76 11.44
N LEU A 29 8.71 4.83 10.82
CA LEU A 29 8.74 4.96 9.36
C LEU A 29 10.16 4.78 8.80
N GLY A 30 11.18 5.33 9.48
CA GLY A 30 12.56 5.21 9.02
C GLY A 30 13.05 3.77 8.86
N GLU A 31 12.57 2.86 9.70
CA GLU A 31 12.93 1.45 9.61
C GLU A 31 12.20 0.74 8.48
N LYS A 32 11.08 1.29 8.01
CA LYS A 32 10.21 0.69 7.01
C LYS A 32 10.25 1.41 5.66
N ILE A 33 11.07 2.46 5.57
CA ILE A 33 11.01 3.40 4.45
C ILE A 33 11.21 2.72 3.08
N GLU A 34 12.06 1.70 3.02
CA GLU A 34 12.36 1.01 1.77
C GLU A 34 11.19 0.20 1.22
N ASP A 35 10.17 -0.04 2.04
CA ASP A 35 8.96 -0.74 1.63
C ASP A 35 7.85 0.21 1.21
N PHE A 36 8.18 1.48 1.03
CA PHE A 36 7.27 2.49 0.48
C PHE A 36 7.64 2.80 -0.95
N ILE A 37 6.63 2.82 -1.81
CA ILE A 37 6.74 3.28 -3.19
C ILE A 37 6.21 4.71 -3.22
N ILE A 38 6.92 5.60 -3.90
CA ILE A 38 6.49 6.99 -4.03
C ILE A 38 6.36 7.37 -5.49
N LEU A 39 5.37 8.20 -5.76
CA LEU A 39 5.21 8.87 -7.05
C LEU A 39 5.56 10.33 -6.82
N GLU A 40 6.53 10.82 -7.55
CA GLU A 40 7.10 12.14 -7.35
C GLU A 40 6.91 12.99 -8.59
N GLU A 41 6.41 14.20 -8.41
CA GLU A 41 6.32 15.20 -9.46
C GLU A 41 7.57 16.08 -9.41
N GLU A 42 8.20 16.29 -10.55
CA GLU A 42 9.50 16.95 -10.66
C GLU A 42 9.61 18.26 -9.87
N ASN A 43 8.56 19.08 -9.91
CA ASN A 43 8.60 20.41 -9.26
C ASN A 43 7.70 20.51 -8.02
N GLU A 44 6.98 19.46 -7.67
CA GLU A 44 5.99 19.51 -6.59
C GLU A 44 6.26 18.53 -5.45
N GLY A 45 7.22 17.62 -5.64
CA GLY A 45 7.52 16.61 -4.64
C GLY A 45 6.59 15.41 -4.68
N ILE A 46 6.43 14.73 -3.56
CA ILE A 46 5.64 13.50 -3.48
C ILE A 46 4.17 13.81 -3.74
N CYS A 47 3.57 13.10 -4.69
CA CYS A 47 2.15 13.24 -5.00
C CYS A 47 1.36 11.94 -4.79
N GLY A 48 2.04 10.83 -4.50
CA GLY A 48 1.40 9.57 -4.16
C GLY A 48 2.35 8.64 -3.45
N THR A 49 1.80 7.76 -2.62
CA THR A 49 2.60 6.73 -1.94
C THR A 49 1.75 5.53 -1.59
N ILE A 50 2.41 4.40 -1.47
CA ILE A 50 1.82 3.15 -0.99
C ILE A 50 2.92 2.36 -0.29
N GLY A 51 2.59 1.78 0.87
CA GLY A 51 3.54 1.00 1.65
C GLY A 51 3.15 -0.46 1.73
N ILE A 52 4.13 -1.31 2.04
CA ILE A 52 3.91 -2.73 2.29
C ILE A 52 4.38 -3.02 3.70
N GLU A 53 3.57 -3.72 4.47
CA GLU A 53 3.97 -4.26 5.77
C GLU A 53 4.08 -5.77 5.64
N SER A 54 5.23 -6.33 6.04
CA SER A 54 5.51 -7.76 5.84
C SER A 54 5.11 -8.59 7.05
N TYR A 55 4.52 -9.76 6.79
CA TYR A 55 4.11 -10.75 7.78
C TYR A 55 4.58 -12.11 7.27
N GLY A 56 5.84 -12.47 7.56
CA GLY A 56 6.44 -13.66 6.98
C GLY A 56 6.58 -13.52 5.48
N ASN A 57 5.99 -14.44 4.72
CA ASN A 57 6.01 -14.41 3.25
C ASN A 57 4.79 -13.70 2.64
N ALA A 58 3.99 -13.03 3.46
CA ALA A 58 2.84 -12.26 2.99
C ALA A 58 3.03 -10.78 3.29
N GLY A 59 2.54 -9.93 2.40
CA GLY A 59 2.55 -8.48 2.60
C GLY A 59 1.14 -7.93 2.70
N LEU A 60 0.99 -6.82 3.41
CA LEU A 60 -0.26 -6.07 3.49
C LEU A 60 0.00 -4.66 2.99
N LEU A 61 -0.76 -4.24 1.99
CA LEU A 61 -0.70 -2.86 1.50
C LEU A 61 -1.29 -1.93 2.54
N ARG A 62 -0.63 -0.81 2.74
CA ARG A 62 -1.08 0.21 3.69
C ARG A 62 -0.64 1.60 3.25
N SER A 63 -1.22 2.59 3.89
CA SER A 63 -0.80 4.00 3.71
C SER A 63 -0.86 4.45 2.24
N LEU A 64 -1.90 4.01 1.52
CA LEU A 64 -2.13 4.51 0.17
C LEU A 64 -2.68 5.93 0.26
N VAL A 65 -1.92 6.87 -0.28
CA VAL A 65 -2.32 8.27 -0.36
C VAL A 65 -2.06 8.76 -1.77
N ILE A 66 -3.10 9.32 -2.39
CA ILE A 66 -3.05 9.79 -3.78
C ILE A 66 -3.45 11.25 -3.81
N GLY A 67 -2.55 12.10 -4.31
CA GLY A 67 -2.84 13.51 -4.51
C GLY A 67 -3.74 13.74 -5.73
N PRO A 68 -4.31 14.95 -5.83
CA PRO A 68 -5.30 15.25 -6.89
C PRO A 68 -4.73 15.23 -8.31
N SER A 69 -3.42 15.33 -8.48
CA SER A 69 -2.80 15.32 -9.80
C SER A 69 -2.56 13.91 -10.34
N VAL A 70 -2.77 12.87 -9.52
CA VAL A 70 -2.50 11.48 -9.92
C VAL A 70 -3.67 10.95 -10.73
N LYS A 71 -3.35 10.47 -11.93
CA LYS A 71 -4.36 9.91 -12.84
C LYS A 71 -4.49 8.40 -12.66
N GLN A 72 -5.60 7.86 -13.14
CA GLN A 72 -5.89 6.42 -12.96
C GLN A 72 -4.78 5.52 -13.50
N PHE A 73 -4.22 5.85 -14.66
CA PHE A 73 -3.16 5.01 -15.22
C PHE A 73 -1.88 5.06 -14.38
N GLN A 74 -1.63 6.18 -13.71
CA GLN A 74 -0.50 6.31 -12.80
C GLN A 74 -0.72 5.49 -11.54
N LEU A 75 -1.95 5.43 -11.05
CA LEU A 75 -2.33 4.60 -9.92
C LEU A 75 -2.12 3.11 -10.25
N LEU A 76 -2.52 2.70 -11.45
CA LEU A 76 -2.26 1.34 -11.93
C LEU A 76 -0.76 1.03 -11.91
N GLN A 77 0.05 1.95 -12.43
CA GLN A 77 1.50 1.78 -12.44
C GLN A 77 2.07 1.67 -11.02
N MET A 78 1.53 2.45 -10.08
CA MET A 78 1.95 2.37 -8.68
C MET A 78 1.69 0.98 -8.10
N PHE A 79 0.51 0.41 -8.34
CA PHE A 79 0.19 -0.93 -7.86
C PHE A 79 1.06 -1.99 -8.53
N GLU A 80 1.27 -1.91 -9.83
CA GLU A 80 2.14 -2.84 -10.55
C GLU A 80 3.57 -2.79 -10.02
N HIS A 81 4.08 -1.58 -9.79
CA HIS A 81 5.42 -1.41 -9.24
C HIS A 81 5.51 -1.99 -7.82
N THR A 82 4.47 -1.80 -7.03
CA THR A 82 4.40 -2.32 -5.66
C THR A 82 4.37 -3.85 -5.66
N GLN A 83 3.63 -4.46 -6.58
CA GLN A 83 3.62 -5.92 -6.76
C GLN A 83 5.00 -6.45 -7.14
N GLN A 84 5.70 -5.77 -8.04
CA GLN A 84 7.06 -6.13 -8.42
C GLN A 84 8.03 -6.01 -7.23
N HIS A 85 7.92 -4.94 -6.46
CA HIS A 85 8.73 -4.74 -5.27
C HIS A 85 8.52 -5.86 -4.26
N ALA A 86 7.27 -6.21 -4.00
CA ALA A 86 6.90 -7.28 -3.09
C ALA A 86 7.49 -8.62 -3.55
N LYS A 87 7.40 -8.90 -4.85
CA LYS A 87 7.94 -10.13 -5.42
C LYS A 87 9.46 -10.20 -5.28
N LYS A 88 10.15 -9.11 -5.56
CA LYS A 88 11.62 -9.03 -5.40
C LYS A 88 12.04 -9.22 -3.96
N LYS A 89 11.21 -8.78 -3.02
CA LYS A 89 11.46 -8.94 -1.60
C LYS A 89 11.28 -10.38 -1.12
N GLY A 90 10.70 -11.23 -1.94
CA GLY A 90 10.47 -12.64 -1.60
C GLY A 90 9.09 -12.92 -1.04
N LEU A 91 8.19 -11.95 -1.09
CA LEU A 91 6.81 -12.17 -0.66
C LEU A 91 6.08 -13.01 -1.70
N GLU A 92 5.21 -13.89 -1.23
CA GLU A 92 4.45 -14.81 -2.08
C GLU A 92 3.03 -14.34 -2.31
N GLN A 93 2.50 -13.55 -1.37
CA GLN A 93 1.14 -13.04 -1.42
C GLN A 93 1.12 -11.58 -1.00
N LEU A 94 0.22 -10.81 -1.60
CA LEU A 94 0.01 -9.42 -1.26
C LEU A 94 -1.46 -9.21 -0.97
N TYR A 95 -1.76 -8.71 0.23
CA TYR A 95 -3.11 -8.47 0.70
C TYR A 95 -3.43 -6.98 0.69
N LEU A 96 -4.68 -6.65 0.52
CA LEU A 96 -5.19 -5.30 0.76
C LEU A 96 -6.58 -5.39 1.40
N ILE A 97 -6.98 -4.33 2.06
CA ILE A 97 -8.30 -4.21 2.63
C ILE A 97 -8.92 -2.93 2.08
N THR A 98 -10.12 -3.05 1.54
CA THR A 98 -10.87 -1.91 1.01
C THR A 98 -12.26 -1.88 1.62
N ASN A 99 -12.77 -0.68 1.88
CA ASN A 99 -14.16 -0.49 2.31
C ASN A 99 -14.99 0.14 1.19
N LYS A 100 -14.45 0.22 -0.02
CA LYS A 100 -15.11 0.84 -1.17
C LYS A 100 -15.39 -0.20 -2.24
N ASN A 101 -16.64 -0.62 -2.31
CA ASN A 101 -17.08 -1.65 -3.26
C ASN A 101 -16.81 -1.26 -4.71
N ASN A 102 -16.83 0.02 -5.04
CA ASN A 102 -16.58 0.48 -6.40
C ASN A 102 -15.12 0.32 -6.85
N PHE A 103 -14.20 0.04 -5.92
CA PHE A 103 -12.81 -0.22 -6.27
C PHE A 103 -12.48 -1.70 -6.42
N ILE A 104 -13.40 -2.61 -6.08
CA ILE A 104 -13.13 -4.05 -6.18
C ILE A 104 -12.78 -4.44 -7.62
N GLN A 105 -13.53 -3.95 -8.61
CA GLN A 105 -13.25 -4.24 -10.01
C GLN A 105 -11.88 -3.72 -10.45
N PHE A 106 -11.49 -2.56 -9.94
CA PHE A 106 -10.16 -2.00 -10.22
C PHE A 106 -9.07 -2.95 -9.71
N PHE A 107 -9.22 -3.45 -8.48
CA PHE A 107 -8.24 -4.36 -7.91
C PHE A 107 -8.23 -5.72 -8.62
N GLU A 108 -9.39 -6.16 -9.11
CA GLU A 108 -9.46 -7.40 -9.89
C GLU A 108 -8.65 -7.30 -11.19
N LEU A 109 -8.56 -6.12 -11.81
CA LEU A 109 -7.70 -5.90 -12.96
C LEU A 109 -6.22 -6.11 -12.64
N LEU A 110 -5.85 -5.98 -11.37
CA LEU A 110 -4.48 -6.16 -10.89
C LEU A 110 -4.27 -7.56 -10.30
N ASN A 111 -5.18 -8.47 -10.57
CA ASN A 111 -5.12 -9.87 -10.11
C ASN A 111 -5.32 -10.05 -8.61
N PHE A 112 -5.98 -9.10 -7.96
CA PHE A 112 -6.48 -9.30 -6.60
C PHE A 112 -7.86 -9.93 -6.67
N TYR A 113 -8.17 -10.78 -5.70
CA TYR A 113 -9.50 -11.37 -5.61
C TYR A 113 -9.97 -11.39 -4.14
N PRO A 114 -11.29 -11.26 -3.91
CA PRO A 114 -11.81 -11.22 -2.54
C PRO A 114 -11.64 -12.54 -1.82
N GLN A 115 -11.38 -12.45 -0.50
CA GLN A 115 -11.31 -13.62 0.38
C GLN A 115 -11.93 -13.29 1.73
N PRO A 116 -12.44 -14.29 2.46
CA PRO A 116 -12.90 -14.06 3.83
C PRO A 116 -11.74 -13.57 4.71
N ILE A 117 -12.05 -12.66 5.62
CA ILE A 117 -11.02 -12.04 6.48
C ILE A 117 -10.25 -13.07 7.29
N HIS A 118 -10.93 -14.12 7.77
CA HIS A 118 -10.28 -15.13 8.60
C HIS A 118 -9.23 -15.96 7.87
N THR A 119 -9.15 -15.86 6.54
CA THR A 119 -8.14 -16.60 5.75
C THR A 119 -6.78 -15.90 5.71
N ALA A 120 -6.68 -14.68 6.23
CA ALA A 120 -5.41 -13.97 6.30
C ALA A 120 -4.42 -14.72 7.22
N PRO A 121 -3.10 -14.56 6.99
CA PRO A 121 -2.10 -15.17 7.88
C PRO A 121 -2.30 -14.80 9.34
N GLN A 122 -1.99 -15.74 10.25
CA GLN A 122 -2.15 -15.54 11.69
C GLN A 122 -1.43 -14.29 12.20
N THR A 123 -0.20 -14.08 11.75
CA THR A 123 0.59 -12.91 12.16
C THR A 123 -0.06 -11.60 11.71
N MET A 124 -0.71 -11.61 10.57
CA MET A 124 -1.44 -10.45 10.05
C MET A 124 -2.71 -10.21 10.86
N LEU A 125 -3.48 -11.28 11.13
CA LEU A 125 -4.70 -11.20 11.94
C LEU A 125 -4.42 -10.66 13.34
N ALA A 126 -3.25 -10.98 13.91
CA ALA A 126 -2.85 -10.52 15.24
C ALA A 126 -2.33 -9.08 15.25
N SER A 127 -2.12 -8.48 14.09
CA SER A 127 -1.59 -7.12 13.98
C SER A 127 -2.61 -6.09 14.46
N PRO A 128 -2.22 -5.12 15.29
CA PRO A 128 -3.12 -4.04 15.70
C PRO A 128 -3.69 -3.26 14.51
N PHE A 129 -2.87 -3.01 13.51
CA PHE A 129 -3.31 -2.30 12.31
C PHE A 129 -4.41 -3.06 11.57
N PHE A 130 -4.20 -4.36 11.35
CA PHE A 130 -5.17 -5.21 10.66
C PHE A 130 -6.48 -5.29 11.46
N HIS A 131 -6.35 -5.48 12.78
CA HIS A 131 -7.53 -5.54 13.65
C HIS A 131 -8.34 -4.26 13.60
N GLU A 132 -7.66 -3.11 13.69
CA GLU A 132 -8.33 -1.81 13.66
C GLU A 132 -9.05 -1.57 12.33
N ILE A 133 -8.40 -1.85 11.21
CA ILE A 133 -8.98 -1.58 9.89
C ILE A 133 -10.14 -2.53 9.57
N THR A 134 -10.11 -3.76 10.06
CA THR A 134 -11.19 -4.72 9.82
C THR A 134 -12.39 -4.55 10.75
N GLN A 135 -12.30 -3.67 11.74
CA GLN A 135 -13.47 -3.28 12.55
C GLN A 135 -14.43 -2.35 11.80
N GLN A 136 -13.97 -1.76 10.71
CA GLN A 136 -14.84 -0.90 9.91
C GLN A 136 -15.86 -1.73 9.16
N ALA A 137 -17.08 -1.18 9.03
CA ALA A 137 -18.14 -1.85 8.30
C ALA A 137 -17.80 -1.99 6.82
N ASP A 138 -18.28 -3.08 6.21
CA ASP A 138 -18.18 -3.33 4.77
C ASP A 138 -16.76 -3.41 4.21
N CYS A 139 -15.80 -3.80 5.05
CA CYS A 139 -14.45 -4.00 4.54
C CYS A 139 -14.34 -5.36 3.81
N THR A 140 -13.54 -5.37 2.75
CA THR A 140 -13.25 -6.56 1.95
C THR A 140 -11.76 -6.81 1.94
N LEU A 141 -11.36 -8.04 2.29
CA LEU A 141 -9.99 -8.49 2.14
C LEU A 141 -9.79 -8.99 0.73
N MET A 142 -8.72 -8.55 0.08
CA MET A 142 -8.36 -9.03 -1.25
C MET A 142 -6.92 -9.52 -1.24
N VAL A 143 -6.62 -10.51 -2.05
CA VAL A 143 -5.29 -11.11 -2.13
C VAL A 143 -4.85 -11.29 -3.57
N CYS A 144 -3.55 -11.06 -3.79
CA CYS A 144 -2.88 -11.30 -5.07
C CYS A 144 -1.75 -12.29 -4.84
N GLU A 145 -1.69 -13.34 -5.66
CA GLU A 145 -0.55 -14.26 -5.67
C GLU A 145 0.57 -13.63 -6.50
N LEU A 146 1.77 -13.59 -5.94
CA LEU A 146 2.91 -12.93 -6.58
C LEU A 146 3.77 -13.87 -7.41
#